data_5e07c1ea076814c7e61c6e77fc3f5b14
#
_entry.id   5e07c1ea076814c7e61c6e77fc3f5b14
#
_cell.length_a   1.000
_cell.length_b   1.000
_cell.length_c   1.000
_cell.angle_alpha   90.00
_cell.angle_beta   90.00
_cell.angle_gamma   90.00
#
_symmetry.space_group_name_H-M   'P 1'
#
loop_
_entity.id
_entity.type
_entity.pdbx_description
1 polymer ?
#
loop_
_entity_poly.entity_id
_entity_poly.type
_entity_poly.pdbx_seq_one_letter_code
_entity_poly.pdbx_strand_id
1 'polypeptide(L)'
;MIQKKSLKDAIQNPEIISVVGELLGNPLSEKGSVSNGDDLNNYTLSGIYGVNAVGGTITNMPSNTLIGELIVFKSSRNSASGGYPIVQIYVTYTVESMFIRCQWAGKWNSWRRIQIVQV
;
A
#
# COMPACT_ATOMS: atom_id res chain seq x y z
N MET A 1 -15.19 3.58 -35.79
CA MET A 1 -16.29 3.30 -34.83
C MET A 1 -15.85 2.21 -33.88
N ILE A 2 -15.90 2.47 -32.60
CA ILE A 2 -15.59 1.47 -31.59
C ILE A 2 -16.74 0.47 -31.57
N GLN A 3 -16.43 -0.77 -31.91
CA GLN A 3 -17.41 -1.84 -31.78
C GLN A 3 -17.76 -2.04 -30.31
N LYS A 4 -19.04 -1.97 -30.02
CA LYS A 4 -19.53 -2.32 -28.68
C LYS A 4 -19.39 -3.81 -28.48
N LYS A 5 -18.36 -4.23 -27.80
CA LYS A 5 -18.37 -5.57 -27.20
C LYS A 5 -19.31 -5.55 -26.01
N SER A 6 -20.10 -6.61 -25.86
CA SER A 6 -20.92 -6.73 -24.67
C SER A 6 -20.03 -6.87 -23.44
N LEU A 7 -20.51 -6.41 -22.31
CA LEU A 7 -19.82 -6.61 -21.03
C LEU A 7 -19.55 -8.09 -20.76
N LYS A 8 -20.45 -8.96 -21.20
CA LYS A 8 -20.31 -10.40 -21.09
C LYS A 8 -19.06 -10.91 -21.82
N ASP A 9 -18.80 -10.42 -23.05
CA ASP A 9 -17.64 -10.84 -23.83
C ASP A 9 -16.34 -10.33 -23.19
N ALA A 10 -16.34 -9.10 -22.67
CA ALA A 10 -15.22 -8.54 -21.96
C ALA A 10 -14.87 -9.32 -20.69
N ILE A 11 -15.88 -9.76 -19.94
CA ILE A 11 -15.71 -10.52 -18.71
C ILE A 11 -15.12 -11.91 -18.96
N GLN A 12 -15.29 -12.47 -20.14
CA GLN A 12 -14.73 -13.77 -20.48
C GLN A 12 -13.26 -13.73 -20.90
N ASN A 13 -12.69 -12.55 -21.13
CA ASN A 13 -11.29 -12.40 -21.50
C ASN A 13 -10.43 -12.20 -20.25
N PRO A 14 -9.51 -13.14 -19.92
CA PRO A 14 -8.68 -13.05 -18.73
C PRO A 14 -7.83 -11.77 -18.66
N GLU A 15 -7.30 -11.30 -19.80
CA GLU A 15 -6.50 -10.07 -19.83
C GLU A 15 -7.34 -8.85 -19.49
N ILE A 16 -8.56 -8.77 -20.02
CA ILE A 16 -9.48 -7.66 -19.73
C ILE A 16 -9.93 -7.71 -18.28
N ILE A 17 -10.20 -8.88 -17.72
CA ILE A 17 -10.55 -9.06 -16.31
C ILE A 17 -9.43 -8.56 -15.42
N SER A 18 -8.19 -8.88 -15.73
CA SER A 18 -7.01 -8.43 -14.98
C SER A 18 -6.86 -6.91 -15.01
N VAL A 19 -6.96 -6.31 -16.20
CA VAL A 19 -6.85 -4.85 -16.36
C VAL A 19 -7.99 -4.13 -15.63
N VAL A 20 -9.22 -4.60 -15.78
CA VAL A 20 -10.37 -4.02 -15.08
C VAL A 20 -10.21 -4.13 -13.56
N GLY A 21 -9.75 -5.29 -13.08
CA GLY A 21 -9.46 -5.48 -11.67
C GLY A 21 -8.45 -4.48 -11.13
N GLU A 22 -7.35 -4.25 -11.87
CA GLU A 22 -6.35 -3.25 -11.51
C GLU A 22 -6.93 -1.83 -11.52
N LEU A 23 -7.69 -1.48 -12.56
CA LEU A 23 -8.29 -0.14 -12.68
C LEU A 23 -9.33 0.12 -11.60
N LEU A 24 -10.09 -0.88 -11.21
CA LEU A 24 -11.07 -0.78 -10.13
C LEU A 24 -10.46 -0.86 -8.74
N GLY A 25 -9.13 -1.04 -8.68
CA GLY A 25 -8.43 -1.04 -7.42
C GLY A 25 -8.61 -2.30 -6.61
N ASN A 26 -8.37 -3.48 -7.24
CA ASN A 26 -8.39 -4.75 -6.51
C ASN A 26 -7.59 -4.62 -5.21
N PRO A 27 -8.23 -4.64 -4.02
CA PRO A 27 -7.55 -4.35 -2.76
C PRO A 27 -6.60 -5.46 -2.30
N LEU A 28 -6.70 -6.65 -2.90
CA LEU A 28 -5.88 -7.79 -2.51
C LEU A 28 -4.64 -7.99 -3.40
N SER A 29 -4.46 -7.15 -4.41
CA SER A 29 -3.26 -7.19 -5.26
C SER A 29 -2.30 -6.06 -4.94
N GLU A 30 -1.03 -6.30 -5.19
CA GLU A 30 -0.02 -5.26 -5.07
C GLU A 30 -0.27 -4.15 -6.11
N LYS A 31 -0.20 -2.91 -5.66
CA LYS A 31 -0.33 -1.72 -6.50
C LYS A 31 1.00 -1.27 -7.08
N GLY A 32 2.08 -1.73 -6.50
CA GLY A 32 3.42 -1.35 -6.89
C GLY A 32 4.43 -1.89 -5.90
N SER A 33 5.65 -1.40 -6.01
CA SER A 33 6.74 -1.81 -5.14
C SER A 33 7.45 -0.59 -4.57
N VAL A 34 7.97 -0.77 -3.36
CA VAL A 34 8.88 0.18 -2.71
C VAL A 34 10.29 -0.36 -2.91
N SER A 35 11.15 0.45 -3.48
CA SER A 35 12.49 0.04 -3.86
C SER A 35 13.54 0.95 -3.23
N ASN A 36 14.81 0.55 -3.39
CA ASN A 36 15.94 1.35 -2.93
C ASN A 36 15.85 2.81 -3.41
N GLY A 37 16.03 3.75 -2.49
CA GLY A 37 15.98 5.18 -2.74
C GLY A 37 14.59 5.81 -2.55
N ASP A 38 13.56 5.01 -2.35
CA ASP A 38 12.21 5.53 -2.12
C ASP A 38 12.05 6.09 -0.71
N ASP A 39 11.00 6.89 -0.54
CA ASP A 39 10.58 7.47 0.73
C ASP A 39 9.15 7.05 1.01
N LEU A 40 8.92 6.41 2.15
CA LEU A 40 7.58 5.95 2.53
C LEU A 40 6.59 7.10 2.74
N ASN A 41 7.06 8.31 2.95
CA ASN A 41 6.18 9.48 3.04
C ASN A 41 5.44 9.76 1.73
N ASN A 42 5.93 9.26 0.61
CA ASN A 42 5.32 9.45 -0.70
C ASN A 42 4.25 8.40 -1.04
N TYR A 43 4.13 7.37 -0.22
CA TYR A 43 3.14 6.30 -0.43
C TYR A 43 1.84 6.66 0.27
N THR A 44 1.03 7.46 -0.40
CA THR A 44 -0.20 8.05 0.17
C THR A 44 -1.49 7.51 -0.46
N LEU A 45 -1.39 6.72 -1.51
CA LEU A 45 -2.55 6.11 -2.16
C LEU A 45 -2.84 4.75 -1.56
N SER A 46 -4.11 4.47 -1.32
CA SER A 46 -4.54 3.17 -0.78
C SER A 46 -4.07 2.03 -1.65
N GLY A 47 -3.53 1.00 -1.03
CA GLY A 47 -3.06 -0.19 -1.72
C GLY A 47 -2.06 -0.97 -0.90
N ILE A 48 -1.60 -2.07 -1.48
CA ILE A 48 -0.57 -2.94 -0.94
C ILE A 48 0.65 -2.81 -1.84
N TYR A 49 1.81 -2.59 -1.23
CA TYR A 49 3.08 -2.39 -1.94
C TYR A 49 4.12 -3.37 -1.42
N GLY A 50 4.68 -4.18 -2.31
CA GLY A 50 5.79 -5.05 -1.97
C GLY A 50 7.04 -4.22 -1.68
N VAL A 51 7.77 -4.58 -0.64
CA VAL A 51 9.00 -3.88 -0.25
C VAL A 51 10.18 -4.83 -0.39
N ASN A 52 11.16 -4.47 -1.20
CA ASN A 52 12.40 -5.18 -1.32
C ASN A 52 13.52 -4.20 -1.70
N ALA A 53 14.30 -3.83 -0.71
CA ALA A 53 15.43 -2.92 -0.90
C ALA A 53 16.71 -3.47 -0.26
N VAL A 54 16.90 -4.77 -0.34
CA VAL A 54 18.10 -5.44 0.19
C VAL A 54 19.37 -4.80 -0.38
N GLY A 55 20.27 -4.42 0.52
CA GLY A 55 21.52 -3.74 0.16
C GLY A 55 21.38 -2.25 -0.13
N GLY A 56 20.16 -1.70 -0.01
CA GLY A 56 19.89 -0.29 -0.23
C GLY A 56 19.33 0.41 1.00
N THR A 57 18.67 1.53 0.75
CA THR A 57 18.02 2.35 1.80
C THR A 57 16.65 2.80 1.34
N ILE A 58 15.71 2.82 2.28
CA ILE A 58 14.40 3.43 2.10
C ILE A 58 14.24 4.46 3.22
N THR A 59 13.83 5.67 2.85
CA THR A 59 13.65 6.76 3.82
C THR A 59 12.34 6.57 4.59
N ASN A 60 12.36 6.91 5.87
CA ASN A 60 11.20 6.84 6.78
C ASN A 60 10.68 5.42 7.03
N MET A 61 11.56 4.45 6.97
CA MET A 61 11.25 3.07 7.35
C MET A 61 11.15 2.92 8.87
N PRO A 62 10.25 2.06 9.36
CA PRO A 62 10.14 1.80 10.79
C PRO A 62 11.20 0.83 11.32
N SER A 63 11.92 0.15 10.43
CA SER A 63 12.82 -0.96 10.77
C SER A 63 13.93 -1.04 9.74
N ASN A 64 15.01 -1.72 10.10
CA ASN A 64 16.09 -2.07 9.15
C ASN A 64 15.73 -3.27 8.26
N THR A 65 14.58 -3.88 8.45
CA THR A 65 14.11 -4.97 7.61
C THR A 65 13.56 -4.42 6.31
N LEU A 66 14.32 -4.57 5.25
CA LEU A 66 14.02 -3.99 3.93
C LEU A 66 13.23 -4.93 3.01
N ILE A 67 12.64 -5.98 3.56
CA ILE A 67 11.74 -6.90 2.85
C ILE A 67 10.45 -7.03 3.64
N GLY A 68 9.32 -6.83 2.99
CA GLY A 68 8.02 -6.93 3.63
C GLY A 68 6.90 -6.38 2.75
N GLU A 69 5.82 -6.01 3.39
CA GLU A 69 4.67 -5.42 2.72
C GLU A 69 4.29 -4.10 3.40
N LEU A 70 4.07 -3.09 2.59
CA LEU A 70 3.52 -1.81 3.03
C LEU A 70 2.04 -1.78 2.63
N ILE A 71 1.17 -1.57 3.60
CA ILE A 71 -0.26 -1.43 3.40
C ILE A 71 -0.63 0.01 3.68
N VAL A 72 -1.31 0.66 2.74
CA VAL A 72 -1.71 2.06 2.87
C VAL A 72 -3.22 2.15 2.80
N PHE A 73 -3.79 2.86 3.78
CA PHE A 73 -5.21 3.21 3.80
C PHE A 73 -5.35 4.72 3.83
N LYS A 74 -5.87 5.28 2.75
CA LYS A 74 -6.24 6.69 2.72
C LYS A 74 -7.74 6.80 2.96
N SER A 75 -8.13 7.55 3.98
CA SER A 75 -9.54 7.74 4.29
C SER A 75 -10.27 8.41 3.12
N SER A 76 -11.46 7.95 2.84
CA SER A 76 -12.37 8.61 1.90
C SER A 76 -13.11 9.79 2.54
N ARG A 77 -12.98 9.96 3.84
CA ARG A 77 -13.65 11.03 4.58
C ARG A 77 -12.69 12.14 4.93
N ASN A 78 -13.08 13.35 4.58
CA ASN A 78 -12.37 14.54 5.01
C ASN A 78 -12.68 14.80 6.49
N SER A 79 -11.65 14.90 7.30
CA SER A 79 -11.75 15.15 8.74
C SER A 79 -11.76 16.66 9.07
N ALA A 80 -12.06 17.51 8.10
CA ALA A 80 -11.98 18.97 8.20
C ALA A 80 -10.56 19.45 8.50
N SER A 81 -10.19 19.62 9.75
CA SER A 81 -8.86 20.13 10.14
C SER A 81 -7.71 19.17 9.80
N GLY A 82 -7.97 17.87 9.69
CA GLY A 82 -6.95 16.84 9.40
C GLY A 82 -6.87 16.42 7.93
N GLY A 83 -7.73 16.93 7.07
CA GLY A 83 -7.83 16.49 5.68
C GLY A 83 -8.28 15.04 5.57
N TYR A 84 -7.65 14.29 4.67
CA TYR A 84 -7.89 12.86 4.49
C TYR A 84 -6.81 12.07 5.23
N PRO A 85 -7.09 11.51 6.40
CA PRO A 85 -6.08 10.74 7.13
C PRO A 85 -5.56 9.56 6.32
N ILE A 86 -4.27 9.28 6.48
CA ILE A 86 -3.59 8.17 5.82
C ILE A 86 -2.95 7.29 6.88
N VAL A 87 -3.23 6.00 6.83
CA VAL A 87 -2.60 5.01 7.72
C VAL A 87 -1.65 4.16 6.90
N GLN A 88 -0.45 3.95 7.40
CA GLN A 88 0.50 2.99 6.85
C GLN A 88 0.75 1.89 7.86
N ILE A 89 0.72 0.65 7.38
CA ILE A 89 1.08 -0.54 8.14
C ILE A 89 2.23 -1.22 7.39
N TYR A 90 3.31 -1.50 8.09
CA TYR A 90 4.43 -2.24 7.53
C TYR A 90 4.57 -3.58 8.24
N VAL A 91 4.54 -4.66 7.47
CA VAL A 91 4.71 -6.03 7.97
C VAL A 91 6.03 -6.56 7.43
N THR A 92 6.94 -6.92 8.31
CA THR A 92 8.20 -7.53 7.90
C THR A 92 7.97 -8.96 7.40
N TYR A 93 8.81 -9.40 6.47
CA TYR A 93 8.64 -10.74 5.89
C TYR A 93 8.81 -11.87 6.93
N THR A 94 9.52 -11.61 8.01
CA THR A 94 9.67 -12.57 9.11
C THR A 94 8.44 -12.66 9.99
N VAL A 95 7.50 -11.71 9.83
CA VAL A 95 6.26 -11.61 10.62
C VAL A 95 6.51 -11.52 12.13
N GLU A 96 7.68 -11.03 12.52
CA GLU A 96 8.01 -10.84 13.93
C GLU A 96 7.45 -9.55 14.50
N SER A 97 7.23 -8.56 13.64
CA SER A 97 6.72 -7.26 14.06
C SER A 97 5.87 -6.64 12.97
N MET A 98 4.90 -5.87 13.39
CA MET A 98 4.14 -4.94 12.56
C MET A 98 4.39 -3.53 13.05
N PHE A 99 4.37 -2.58 12.13
CA PHE A 99 4.50 -1.17 12.45
C PHE A 99 3.34 -0.40 11.87
N ILE A 100 2.88 0.60 12.58
CA ILE A 100 1.76 1.43 12.16
C ILE A 100 2.07 2.90 12.41
N ARG A 101 1.66 3.75 11.48
CA ARG A 101 1.66 5.19 11.67
C ARG A 101 0.52 5.84 10.90
N CYS A 102 0.26 7.09 11.20
CA CYS A 102 -0.80 7.86 10.56
C CYS A 102 -0.29 9.22 10.11
N GLN A 103 -0.77 9.70 8.98
CA GLN A 103 -0.66 11.09 8.59
C GLN A 103 -1.95 11.81 8.95
N TRP A 104 -1.81 12.87 9.71
CA TRP A 104 -2.90 13.75 10.10
C TRP A 104 -2.51 15.20 9.80
N ALA A 105 -3.38 15.92 9.12
CA ALA A 105 -3.12 17.31 8.73
C ALA A 105 -1.78 17.50 8.00
N GLY A 106 -1.45 16.57 7.11
CA GLY A 106 -0.22 16.61 6.33
C GLY A 106 1.05 16.19 7.08
N LYS A 107 0.93 15.76 8.32
CA LYS A 107 2.08 15.39 9.16
C LYS A 107 2.03 13.93 9.54
N TRP A 108 3.11 13.21 9.30
CA TRP A 108 3.28 11.85 9.76
C TRP A 108 3.65 11.85 11.24
N ASN A 109 2.96 11.01 12.03
CA ASN A 109 3.42 10.71 13.38
C ASN A 109 4.50 9.62 13.34
N SER A 110 5.14 9.39 14.48
CA SER A 110 6.17 8.36 14.59
C SER A 110 5.59 6.97 14.41
N TRP A 111 6.38 6.08 13.82
CA TRP A 111 6.04 4.67 13.76
C TRP A 111 5.86 4.09 15.15
N ARG A 112 4.85 3.26 15.31
CA ARG A 112 4.61 2.46 16.51
C ARG A 112 4.70 0.99 16.15
N ARG A 113 5.29 0.22 17.03
CA ARG A 113 5.46 -1.21 16.82
C ARG A 113 4.36 -1.99 17.54
N ILE A 114 3.79 -2.96 16.82
CA ILE A 114 2.92 -3.97 17.41
C ILE A 114 3.73 -5.26 17.46
N GLN A 115 3.98 -5.76 18.66
CA GLN A 115 4.72 -7.01 18.83
C GLN A 115 3.81 -8.19 18.55
N ILE A 116 4.29 -9.10 17.70
CA ILE A 116 3.58 -10.33 17.37
C ILE A 116 4.19 -11.45 18.22
N VAL A 117 3.34 -12.18 18.94
CA VAL A 117 3.77 -13.25 19.83
C VAL A 117 3.39 -14.58 19.20
N GLN A 118 4.34 -15.53 19.21
CA GLN A 118 4.09 -16.89 18.73
C GLN A 118 3.11 -17.59 19.68
N VAL A 119 2.16 -18.26 19.06
CA VAL A 119 1.11 -18.99 19.81
C VAL A 119 1.60 -20.38 20.22
#